data_e63c08cd9826c9ce92184b3b37718728
#
_entry.id   e63c08cd9826c9ce92184b3b37718728
#
_cell.length_a   1.000
_cell.length_b   1.000
_cell.length_c   1.000
_cell.angle_alpha   90.00
_cell.angle_beta   90.00
_cell.angle_gamma   90.00
#
_symmetry.space_group_name_H-M   'P 1'
#
loop_
_entity.id
_entity.type
_entity.pdbx_description
1 polymer ?
#
loop_
_entity_poly.entity_id
_entity_poly.type
_entity_poly.pdbx_seq_one_letter_code
_entity_poly.pdbx_strand_id
1 'polypeptide(L)'
;VFFTNSGAEAVECAIKTARAYHQHIGHDQKFELITFKNAFHGRTMATISASNQDKMHKGFLPLLEGFRYAEWDDLESAKSLMGPNTAGFLVEPIQGEGGIRPASDDFINGLRALADEHDLMLIFDEVQCGVARTGKLYAYEHYGVSPDIMATAKGIGGGFPLGACLATEKAARGMGHGSHGSTYGGNPLAMAAGEAVLDAVANDEFLAQVTKKGERLRSRLEQFIGNYPELFDSVRGKGLMLGLKMKVESRPFYAHLRDNHALLTVAAGDNTLRILPPLVADEAEFKEFFEKLSAGAADFALEQAA
;
A
#
# COMPACT_ATOMS: atom_id res chain seq x y z
N VAL A 1 -15.18 2.38 -13.43
CA VAL A 1 -15.03 2.34 -11.95
C VAL A 1 -16.08 1.39 -11.38
N PHE A 2 -15.65 0.52 -10.47
CA PHE A 2 -16.54 -0.32 -9.68
C PHE A 2 -16.35 -0.01 -8.19
N PHE A 3 -17.40 0.43 -7.52
CA PHE A 3 -17.36 0.78 -6.10
C PHE A 3 -17.54 -0.46 -5.21
N THR A 4 -16.75 -0.50 -4.13
CA THR A 4 -16.72 -1.57 -3.14
C THR A 4 -16.78 -1.00 -1.73
N ASN A 5 -16.70 -1.85 -0.69
CA ASN A 5 -16.77 -1.40 0.70
C ASN A 5 -15.42 -1.48 1.41
N SER A 6 -14.43 -2.09 0.78
CA SER A 6 -13.12 -2.33 1.39
C SER A 6 -12.02 -2.48 0.33
N GLY A 7 -10.75 -2.39 0.78
CA GLY A 7 -9.61 -2.64 -0.08
C GLY A 7 -9.54 -4.09 -0.58
N ALA A 8 -9.90 -5.06 0.27
CA ALA A 8 -9.92 -6.47 -0.15
C ALA A 8 -10.92 -6.68 -1.31
N GLU A 9 -12.13 -6.12 -1.23
CA GLU A 9 -13.10 -6.20 -2.32
C GLU A 9 -12.61 -5.47 -3.59
N ALA A 10 -11.93 -4.32 -3.44
CA ALA A 10 -11.36 -3.60 -4.58
C ALA A 10 -10.28 -4.42 -5.29
N VAL A 11 -9.41 -5.10 -4.52
CA VAL A 11 -8.39 -5.99 -5.07
C VAL A 11 -8.99 -7.26 -5.67
N GLU A 12 -10.03 -7.86 -5.08
CA GLU A 12 -10.79 -8.96 -5.69
C GLU A 12 -11.35 -8.55 -7.06
N CYS A 13 -11.92 -7.36 -7.17
CA CYS A 13 -12.40 -6.83 -8.44
C CYS A 13 -11.25 -6.65 -9.44
N ALA A 14 -10.10 -6.12 -8.99
CA ALA A 14 -8.92 -5.94 -9.84
C ALA A 14 -8.36 -7.26 -10.39
N ILE A 15 -8.25 -8.30 -9.54
CA ILE A 15 -7.83 -9.65 -9.94
C ILE A 15 -8.80 -10.22 -11.00
N LYS A 16 -10.11 -10.10 -10.75
CA LYS A 16 -11.14 -10.56 -11.69
C LYS A 16 -11.08 -9.80 -13.01
N THR A 17 -10.87 -8.50 -12.97
CA THR A 17 -10.77 -7.64 -14.16
C THR A 17 -9.59 -8.05 -15.04
N ALA A 18 -8.42 -8.31 -14.47
CA ALA A 18 -7.25 -8.77 -15.21
C ALA A 18 -7.49 -10.12 -15.88
N ARG A 19 -8.08 -11.09 -15.17
CA ARG A 19 -8.42 -12.41 -15.72
C ARG A 19 -9.48 -12.32 -16.82
N ALA A 20 -10.53 -11.53 -16.59
CA ALA A 20 -11.62 -11.33 -17.53
C ALA A 20 -11.14 -10.67 -18.84
N TYR A 21 -10.20 -9.72 -18.78
CA TYR A 21 -9.59 -9.14 -19.97
C TYR A 21 -8.96 -10.20 -20.86
N HIS A 22 -8.11 -11.06 -20.31
CA HIS A 22 -7.43 -12.08 -21.10
C HIS A 22 -8.39 -13.11 -21.69
N GLN A 23 -9.40 -13.55 -20.93
CA GLN A 23 -10.44 -14.45 -21.44
C GLN A 23 -11.25 -13.79 -22.56
N HIS A 24 -11.58 -12.51 -22.43
CA HIS A 24 -12.32 -11.76 -23.45
C HIS A 24 -11.57 -11.69 -24.79
N ILE A 25 -10.25 -11.62 -24.77
CA ILE A 25 -9.43 -11.58 -25.99
C ILE A 25 -8.97 -12.97 -26.46
N GLY A 26 -9.50 -14.05 -25.86
CA GLY A 26 -9.24 -15.43 -26.27
C GLY A 26 -7.95 -16.04 -25.71
N HIS A 27 -7.41 -15.46 -24.63
CA HIS A 27 -6.22 -15.98 -23.93
C HIS A 27 -6.63 -16.64 -22.60
N ASP A 28 -7.51 -17.64 -22.64
CA ASP A 28 -8.10 -18.29 -21.45
C ASP A 28 -7.07 -18.88 -20.48
N GLN A 29 -5.87 -19.22 -20.98
CA GLN A 29 -4.77 -19.73 -20.15
C GLN A 29 -4.09 -18.65 -19.31
N LYS A 30 -4.25 -17.35 -19.62
CA LYS A 30 -3.64 -16.27 -18.88
C LYS A 30 -4.50 -15.89 -17.66
N PHE A 31 -4.17 -16.43 -16.50
CA PHE A 31 -4.88 -16.19 -15.23
C PHE A 31 -3.95 -15.98 -14.04
N GLU A 32 -2.63 -16.21 -14.18
CA GLU A 32 -1.66 -16.05 -13.12
C GLU A 32 -1.25 -14.59 -12.95
N LEU A 33 -1.24 -14.12 -11.71
CA LEU A 33 -0.70 -12.81 -11.34
C LEU A 33 0.63 -12.99 -10.61
N ILE A 34 1.64 -12.25 -11.03
CA ILE A 34 2.89 -12.12 -10.28
C ILE A 34 2.68 -11.03 -9.23
N THR A 35 2.87 -11.42 -7.97
CA THR A 35 2.82 -10.55 -6.80
C THR A 35 4.20 -10.54 -6.13
N PHE A 36 4.37 -9.78 -5.05
CA PHE A 36 5.71 -9.58 -4.48
C PHE A 36 5.77 -10.01 -3.02
N LYS A 37 6.90 -10.56 -2.62
CA LYS A 37 7.11 -10.99 -1.23
C LYS A 37 6.86 -9.84 -0.25
N ASN A 38 6.30 -10.16 0.89
CA ASN A 38 5.85 -9.24 1.94
C ASN A 38 4.68 -8.31 1.56
N ALA A 39 4.05 -8.48 0.40
CA ALA A 39 2.86 -7.72 0.04
C ALA A 39 1.68 -7.99 0.98
N PHE A 40 0.77 -7.02 1.06
CA PHE A 40 -0.49 -7.15 1.76
C PHE A 40 -1.63 -6.62 0.89
N HIS A 41 -2.47 -7.52 0.37
CA HIS A 41 -3.56 -7.18 -0.54
C HIS A 41 -4.96 -7.35 0.06
N GLY A 42 -5.08 -7.84 1.30
CA GLY A 42 -6.35 -8.02 1.98
C GLY A 42 -6.47 -9.33 2.74
N ARG A 43 -7.71 -9.69 3.14
CA ARG A 43 -8.00 -10.84 3.99
C ARG A 43 -9.06 -11.80 3.41
N THR A 44 -9.53 -11.60 2.17
CA THR A 44 -10.35 -12.56 1.44
C THR A 44 -9.47 -13.68 0.85
N MET A 45 -10.06 -14.77 0.40
CA MET A 45 -9.28 -15.93 -0.08
C MET A 45 -8.34 -15.58 -1.24
N ALA A 46 -8.77 -14.80 -2.24
CA ALA A 46 -7.86 -14.41 -3.31
C ALA A 46 -6.80 -13.42 -2.83
N THR A 47 -7.16 -12.46 -1.97
CA THR A 47 -6.20 -11.45 -1.50
C THR A 47 -5.17 -12.01 -0.53
N ILE A 48 -5.50 -13.00 0.33
CA ILE A 48 -4.48 -13.71 1.12
C ILE A 48 -3.59 -14.57 0.24
N SER A 49 -4.16 -15.19 -0.82
CA SER A 49 -3.37 -15.94 -1.79
C SER A 49 -2.44 -15.05 -2.61
N ALA A 50 -2.81 -13.80 -2.87
CA ALA A 50 -1.94 -12.80 -3.49
C ALA A 50 -0.85 -12.26 -2.54
N SER A 51 -1.06 -12.38 -1.22
CA SER A 51 -0.14 -11.88 -0.18
C SER A 51 0.81 -12.99 0.26
N ASN A 52 2.11 -12.84 0.03
CA ASN A 52 3.12 -13.83 0.45
C ASN A 52 3.50 -13.64 1.93
N GLN A 53 2.62 -14.04 2.84
CA GLN A 53 2.84 -13.98 4.28
C GLN A 53 2.28 -15.23 4.97
N ASP A 54 3.13 -16.17 5.37
CA ASP A 54 2.74 -17.47 5.97
C ASP A 54 1.77 -17.34 7.14
N LYS A 55 1.94 -16.30 7.98
CA LYS A 55 1.04 -16.02 9.11
C LYS A 55 -0.42 -15.78 8.69
N MET A 56 -0.64 -15.33 7.44
CA MET A 56 -1.97 -15.08 6.89
C MET A 56 -2.57 -16.32 6.24
N HIS A 57 -1.74 -17.28 5.83
CA HIS A 57 -2.15 -18.51 5.18
C HIS A 57 -2.55 -19.60 6.19
N LYS A 58 -1.98 -19.55 7.41
CA LYS A 58 -2.18 -20.57 8.44
C LYS A 58 -3.67 -20.73 8.79
N GLY A 59 -4.21 -21.92 8.57
CA GLY A 59 -5.60 -22.28 8.85
C GLY A 59 -6.56 -22.04 7.67
N PHE A 60 -6.07 -21.52 6.53
CA PHE A 60 -6.88 -21.19 5.35
C PHE A 60 -6.46 -21.94 4.07
N LEU A 61 -5.74 -23.05 4.23
CA LEU A 61 -5.38 -23.91 3.09
C LEU A 61 -6.58 -24.75 2.61
N PRO A 62 -6.66 -25.07 1.28
CA PRO A 62 -5.72 -24.66 0.23
C PRO A 62 -5.91 -23.20 -0.19
N LEU A 63 -4.82 -22.54 -0.61
CA LEU A 63 -4.88 -21.22 -1.20
C LEU A 63 -5.50 -21.28 -2.61
N LEU A 64 -6.01 -20.13 -3.07
CA LEU A 64 -6.44 -19.99 -4.45
C LEU A 64 -5.22 -20.01 -5.38
N GLU A 65 -5.28 -20.83 -6.42
CA GLU A 65 -4.23 -20.92 -7.44
C GLU A 65 -4.17 -19.67 -8.32
N GLY A 66 -3.01 -19.48 -8.97
CA GLY A 66 -2.78 -18.41 -9.94
C GLY A 66 -2.06 -17.21 -9.35
N PHE A 67 -1.24 -17.40 -8.31
CA PHE A 67 -0.35 -16.38 -7.79
C PHE A 67 1.09 -16.89 -7.72
N ARG A 68 2.04 -16.06 -8.20
CA ARG A 68 3.48 -16.31 -8.15
C ARG A 68 4.15 -15.15 -7.41
N TYR A 69 5.17 -15.44 -6.60
CA TYR A 69 5.76 -14.46 -5.69
C TYR A 69 7.19 -14.13 -6.10
N ALA A 70 7.39 -12.94 -6.66
CA ALA A 70 8.70 -12.38 -6.97
C ALA A 70 9.33 -11.72 -5.73
N GLU A 71 10.65 -11.57 -5.76
CA GLU A 71 11.33 -10.71 -4.78
C GLU A 71 10.89 -9.26 -4.95
N TRP A 72 10.81 -8.54 -3.84
CA TRP A 72 10.43 -7.12 -3.85
C TRP A 72 11.54 -6.26 -4.44
N ASP A 73 11.16 -5.35 -5.35
CA ASP A 73 12.04 -4.40 -6.00
C ASP A 73 13.15 -5.07 -6.85
N ASP A 74 12.84 -6.27 -7.37
CA ASP A 74 13.70 -7.08 -8.22
C ASP A 74 12.97 -7.42 -9.53
N LEU A 75 13.28 -6.68 -10.59
CA LEU A 75 12.65 -6.84 -11.90
C LEU A 75 13.02 -8.19 -12.55
N GLU A 76 14.25 -8.67 -12.37
CA GLU A 76 14.69 -9.96 -12.93
C GLU A 76 13.99 -11.13 -12.23
N SER A 77 13.74 -11.02 -10.93
CA SER A 77 12.90 -11.99 -10.22
C SER A 77 11.48 -12.03 -10.81
N ALA A 78 10.85 -10.88 -11.03
CA ALA A 78 9.53 -10.80 -11.65
C ALA A 78 9.52 -11.42 -13.06
N LYS A 79 10.51 -11.08 -13.89
CA LYS A 79 10.68 -11.57 -15.25
C LYS A 79 10.89 -13.09 -15.30
N SER A 80 11.66 -13.66 -14.38
CA SER A 80 11.92 -15.10 -14.30
C SER A 80 10.68 -15.94 -14.02
N LEU A 81 9.63 -15.34 -13.43
CA LEU A 81 8.35 -16.01 -13.13
C LEU A 81 7.32 -15.87 -14.25
N MET A 82 7.60 -15.06 -15.27
CA MET A 82 6.69 -14.90 -16.40
C MET A 82 6.61 -16.20 -17.21
N GLY A 83 5.41 -16.51 -17.70
CA GLY A 83 5.14 -17.69 -18.51
C GLY A 83 3.87 -17.53 -19.34
N PRO A 84 3.47 -18.56 -20.07
CA PRO A 84 2.30 -18.51 -20.96
C PRO A 84 0.99 -18.23 -20.21
N ASN A 85 0.94 -18.52 -18.92
CA ASN A 85 -0.24 -18.30 -18.07
C ASN A 85 -0.25 -16.94 -17.36
N THR A 86 0.79 -16.13 -17.52
CA THR A 86 0.89 -14.83 -16.84
C THR A 86 -0.15 -13.86 -17.40
N ALA A 87 -1.00 -13.34 -16.53
CA ALA A 87 -2.02 -12.33 -16.83
C ALA A 87 -1.55 -10.91 -16.48
N GLY A 88 -0.66 -10.75 -15.49
CA GLY A 88 -0.20 -9.43 -15.09
C GLY A 88 0.60 -9.41 -13.80
N PHE A 89 0.86 -8.18 -13.34
CA PHE A 89 1.53 -7.89 -12.09
C PHE A 89 0.54 -7.20 -11.14
N LEU A 90 0.56 -7.59 -9.85
CA LEU A 90 -0.17 -6.91 -8.78
C LEU A 90 0.86 -6.41 -7.76
N VAL A 91 0.96 -5.10 -7.60
CA VAL A 91 2.01 -4.45 -6.81
C VAL A 91 1.47 -3.27 -6.01
N GLU A 92 1.94 -3.10 -4.78
CA GLU A 92 1.79 -1.86 -4.01
C GLU A 92 2.90 -0.90 -4.46
N PRO A 93 2.65 0.34 -4.91
CA PRO A 93 3.74 1.31 -5.20
C PRO A 93 4.64 1.57 -3.99
N ILE A 94 4.08 1.45 -2.78
CA ILE A 94 4.80 1.44 -1.51
C ILE A 94 4.23 0.31 -0.67
N GLN A 95 5.00 -0.73 -0.39
CA GLN A 95 4.57 -1.79 0.53
C GLN A 95 4.33 -1.22 1.93
N GLY A 96 3.08 -1.24 2.38
CA GLY A 96 2.69 -0.71 3.68
C GLY A 96 3.01 -1.68 4.82
N GLU A 97 2.34 -2.82 4.82
CA GLU A 97 2.53 -3.88 5.83
C GLU A 97 3.91 -4.55 5.72
N GLY A 98 4.52 -4.52 4.55
CA GLY A 98 5.86 -5.05 4.28
C GLY A 98 7.02 -4.23 4.87
N GLY A 99 6.74 -3.06 5.49
CA GLY A 99 7.77 -2.26 6.18
C GLY A 99 8.02 -0.88 5.59
N ILE A 100 6.99 -0.25 5.05
CA ILE A 100 7.05 1.08 4.41
C ILE A 100 8.19 1.12 3.39
N ARG A 101 8.07 0.29 2.37
CA ARG A 101 9.10 0.09 1.35
C ARG A 101 8.63 0.67 0.01
N PRO A 102 9.03 1.91 -0.36
CA PRO A 102 8.80 2.42 -1.69
C PRO A 102 9.50 1.56 -2.74
N ALA A 103 8.84 1.30 -3.85
CA ALA A 103 9.47 0.73 -5.02
C ALA A 103 10.48 1.71 -5.64
N SER A 104 11.51 1.22 -6.31
CA SER A 104 12.38 2.05 -7.13
C SER A 104 11.69 2.47 -8.44
N ASP A 105 12.12 3.58 -9.00
CA ASP A 105 11.60 4.06 -10.28
C ASP A 105 11.89 3.04 -11.40
N ASP A 106 13.08 2.45 -11.40
CA ASP A 106 13.50 1.43 -12.38
C ASP A 106 12.60 0.18 -12.31
N PHE A 107 12.22 -0.23 -11.11
CA PHE A 107 11.34 -1.38 -10.92
C PHE A 107 9.94 -1.14 -11.46
N ILE A 108 9.30 -0.02 -11.11
CA ILE A 108 7.93 0.31 -11.56
C ILE A 108 7.91 0.54 -13.07
N ASN A 109 8.87 1.28 -13.61
CA ASN A 109 9.00 1.51 -15.06
C ASN A 109 9.30 0.19 -15.79
N GLY A 110 10.12 -0.68 -15.22
CA GLY A 110 10.40 -2.01 -15.76
C GLY A 110 9.17 -2.90 -15.81
N LEU A 111 8.35 -2.93 -14.74
CA LEU A 111 7.08 -3.67 -14.74
C LEU A 111 6.11 -3.14 -15.80
N ARG A 112 6.03 -1.81 -16.00
CA ARG A 112 5.22 -1.23 -17.06
C ARG A 112 5.71 -1.67 -18.44
N ALA A 113 7.01 -1.59 -18.69
CA ALA A 113 7.60 -2.01 -19.96
C ALA A 113 7.33 -3.49 -20.27
N LEU A 114 7.51 -4.38 -19.28
CA LEU A 114 7.20 -5.81 -19.43
C LEU A 114 5.70 -6.05 -19.68
N ALA A 115 4.83 -5.31 -19.00
CA ALA A 115 3.40 -5.44 -19.20
C ALA A 115 2.98 -4.98 -20.60
N ASP A 116 3.58 -3.93 -21.14
CA ASP A 116 3.31 -3.44 -22.49
C ASP A 116 3.85 -4.41 -23.55
N GLU A 117 5.06 -4.92 -23.37
CA GLU A 117 5.71 -5.84 -24.31
C GLU A 117 4.93 -7.18 -24.46
N HIS A 118 4.37 -7.69 -23.35
CA HIS A 118 3.74 -9.02 -23.31
C HIS A 118 2.23 -8.99 -23.24
N ASP A 119 1.60 -7.83 -23.42
CA ASP A 119 0.15 -7.61 -23.25
C ASP A 119 -0.36 -8.18 -21.92
N LEU A 120 0.23 -7.71 -20.82
CA LEU A 120 -0.14 -8.04 -19.44
C LEU A 120 -0.81 -6.86 -18.76
N MET A 121 -1.56 -7.12 -17.68
CA MET A 121 -2.16 -6.07 -16.87
C MET A 121 -1.21 -5.65 -15.74
N LEU A 122 -0.94 -4.34 -15.64
CA LEU A 122 -0.28 -3.75 -14.48
C LEU A 122 -1.34 -3.25 -13.50
N ILE A 123 -1.40 -3.86 -12.31
CA ILE A 123 -2.38 -3.56 -11.27
C ILE A 123 -1.66 -2.91 -10.11
N PHE A 124 -2.08 -1.69 -9.74
CA PHE A 124 -1.58 -1.02 -8.53
C PHE A 124 -2.57 -1.13 -7.38
N ASP A 125 -2.07 -1.63 -6.25
CA ASP A 125 -2.77 -1.56 -4.96
C ASP A 125 -2.41 -0.25 -4.25
N GLU A 126 -3.26 0.74 -4.44
CA GLU A 126 -3.15 2.07 -3.82
C GLU A 126 -3.98 2.22 -2.54
N VAL A 127 -4.38 1.10 -1.96
CA VAL A 127 -5.26 1.07 -0.77
C VAL A 127 -4.63 1.77 0.43
N GLN A 128 -3.31 1.69 0.60
CA GLN A 128 -2.63 2.35 1.71
C GLN A 128 -1.87 3.62 1.30
N CYS A 129 -1.26 3.64 0.13
CA CYS A 129 -0.41 4.73 -0.33
C CYS A 129 -1.15 5.82 -1.12
N GLY A 130 -2.39 5.56 -1.55
CA GLY A 130 -3.21 6.52 -2.29
C GLY A 130 -3.89 7.59 -1.44
N VAL A 131 -4.73 8.37 -2.07
CA VAL A 131 -5.58 9.43 -1.49
C VAL A 131 -4.73 10.44 -0.70
N ALA A 132 -3.86 11.14 -1.42
CA ALA A 132 -2.97 12.20 -0.94
C ALA A 132 -1.88 11.76 0.08
N ARG A 133 -1.86 10.50 0.53
CA ARG A 133 -0.98 10.01 1.61
C ARG A 133 0.51 10.30 1.35
N THR A 134 0.94 10.26 0.09
CA THR A 134 2.33 10.44 -0.31
C THR A 134 2.66 11.84 -0.85
N GLY A 135 1.67 12.77 -0.83
CA GLY A 135 1.82 14.11 -1.42
C GLY A 135 1.42 14.18 -2.90
N LYS A 136 0.98 13.08 -3.47
CA LYS A 136 0.28 12.97 -4.75
C LYS A 136 -1.11 12.40 -4.50
N LEU A 137 -2.06 12.59 -5.41
CA LEU A 137 -3.39 12.00 -5.23
C LEU A 137 -3.28 10.48 -5.14
N TYR A 138 -2.49 9.88 -6.03
CA TYR A 138 -2.10 8.47 -5.98
C TYR A 138 -0.58 8.31 -6.08
N ALA A 139 -0.03 7.30 -5.42
CA ALA A 139 1.43 7.11 -5.33
C ALA A 139 2.08 6.80 -6.68
N TYR A 140 1.35 6.21 -7.63
CA TYR A 140 1.86 5.93 -8.98
C TYR A 140 2.32 7.19 -9.73
N GLU A 141 1.77 8.35 -9.39
CA GLU A 141 2.14 9.63 -10.03
C GLU A 141 3.60 10.02 -9.76
N HIS A 142 4.22 9.48 -8.70
CA HIS A 142 5.65 9.70 -8.44
C HIS A 142 6.55 9.04 -9.48
N TYR A 143 6.06 8.00 -10.16
CA TYR A 143 6.83 7.20 -11.12
C TYR A 143 6.57 7.61 -12.58
N GLY A 144 5.56 8.46 -12.82
CA GLY A 144 5.16 8.83 -14.17
C GLY A 144 4.56 7.66 -14.98
N VAL A 145 4.11 6.62 -14.31
CA VAL A 145 3.55 5.39 -14.90
C VAL A 145 2.08 5.26 -14.52
N SER A 146 1.20 5.00 -15.49
CA SER A 146 -0.20 4.71 -15.22
C SER A 146 -0.46 3.20 -15.20
N PRO A 147 -1.19 2.67 -14.19
CA PRO A 147 -1.62 1.28 -14.18
C PRO A 147 -2.77 1.04 -15.18
N ASP A 148 -2.96 -0.22 -15.56
CA ASP A 148 -4.17 -0.64 -16.29
C ASP A 148 -5.36 -0.77 -15.34
N ILE A 149 -5.10 -1.19 -14.09
CA ILE A 149 -6.11 -1.38 -13.05
C ILE A 149 -5.55 -0.84 -11.73
N MET A 150 -6.38 -0.18 -10.95
CA MET A 150 -6.01 0.36 -9.64
C MET A 150 -7.07 0.04 -8.59
N ALA A 151 -6.65 -0.48 -7.44
CA ALA A 151 -7.49 -0.64 -6.26
C ALA A 151 -7.23 0.50 -5.26
N THR A 152 -8.28 1.12 -4.75
CA THR A 152 -8.21 2.17 -3.72
C THR A 152 -9.24 1.93 -2.63
N ALA A 153 -8.94 2.33 -1.40
CA ALA A 153 -9.84 2.27 -0.24
C ALA A 153 -9.31 3.15 0.91
N LYS A 154 -9.58 2.78 2.15
CA LYS A 154 -9.11 3.49 3.37
C LYS A 154 -9.35 4.99 3.29
N GLY A 155 -8.34 5.76 2.88
CA GLY A 155 -8.38 7.21 2.81
C GLY A 155 -9.55 7.78 2.02
N ILE A 156 -9.97 7.10 0.93
CA ILE A 156 -11.05 7.59 0.06
C ILE A 156 -12.40 7.72 0.78
N GLY A 157 -12.63 6.93 1.84
CA GLY A 157 -13.87 6.99 2.61
C GLY A 157 -13.84 7.95 3.80
N GLY A 158 -12.66 8.56 4.13
CA GLY A 158 -12.54 9.48 5.26
C GLY A 158 -12.93 8.86 6.62
N GLY A 159 -12.87 7.54 6.75
CA GLY A 159 -13.32 6.76 7.90
C GLY A 159 -14.61 5.96 7.64
N PHE A 160 -15.36 6.27 6.57
CA PHE A 160 -16.48 5.43 6.14
C PHE A 160 -16.00 4.25 5.27
N PRO A 161 -16.62 3.06 5.38
CA PRO A 161 -16.27 1.91 4.53
C PRO A 161 -16.52 2.21 3.05
N LEU A 162 -15.46 2.41 2.29
CA LEU A 162 -15.48 2.68 0.87
C LEU A 162 -14.19 2.15 0.23
N GLY A 163 -14.33 1.55 -0.93
CA GLY A 163 -13.26 1.20 -1.84
C GLY A 163 -13.71 1.34 -3.29
N ALA A 164 -12.78 1.28 -4.20
CA ALA A 164 -13.07 1.25 -5.63
C ALA A 164 -11.98 0.50 -6.40
N CYS A 165 -12.39 -0.14 -7.47
CA CYS A 165 -11.53 -0.66 -8.52
C CYS A 165 -11.71 0.24 -9.75
N LEU A 166 -10.62 0.83 -10.21
CA LEU A 166 -10.57 1.65 -11.42
C LEU A 166 -9.83 0.84 -12.49
N ALA A 167 -10.30 0.91 -13.72
CA ALA A 167 -9.67 0.24 -14.84
C ALA A 167 -9.68 1.14 -16.08
N THR A 168 -8.66 1.01 -16.92
CA THR A 168 -8.66 1.59 -18.25
C THR A 168 -9.76 0.97 -19.11
N GLU A 169 -10.17 1.65 -20.17
CA GLU A 169 -11.13 1.09 -21.13
C GLU A 169 -10.65 -0.27 -21.69
N LYS A 170 -9.33 -0.40 -21.95
CA LYS A 170 -8.71 -1.65 -22.40
C LYS A 170 -8.95 -2.77 -21.38
N ALA A 171 -8.56 -2.56 -20.12
CA ALA A 171 -8.64 -3.58 -19.07
C ALA A 171 -10.09 -3.97 -18.74
N ALA A 172 -11.02 -3.02 -18.85
CA ALA A 172 -12.43 -3.24 -18.53
C ALA A 172 -13.21 -4.05 -19.57
N ARG A 173 -12.66 -4.34 -20.76
CA ARG A 173 -13.37 -5.01 -21.86
C ARG A 173 -13.99 -6.36 -21.49
N GLY A 174 -13.34 -7.12 -20.59
CA GLY A 174 -13.87 -8.39 -20.09
C GLY A 174 -14.97 -8.26 -19.03
N MET A 175 -15.22 -7.05 -18.52
CA MET A 175 -16.16 -6.80 -17.43
C MET A 175 -17.50 -6.30 -17.99
N GLY A 176 -18.43 -7.25 -18.21
CA GLY A 176 -19.78 -6.94 -18.66
C GLY A 176 -20.79 -6.91 -17.52
N HIS A 177 -22.06 -6.62 -17.86
CA HIS A 177 -23.17 -6.67 -16.92
C HIS A 177 -23.26 -8.04 -16.23
N GLY A 178 -23.30 -8.06 -14.90
CA GLY A 178 -23.40 -9.27 -14.08
C GLY A 178 -22.08 -10.01 -13.84
N SER A 179 -20.94 -9.57 -14.39
CA SER A 179 -19.64 -10.22 -14.17
C SER A 179 -19.09 -10.01 -12.74
N HIS A 180 -19.48 -8.93 -12.10
CA HIS A 180 -19.13 -8.60 -10.70
C HIS A 180 -20.29 -7.87 -10.02
N GLY A 181 -20.37 -7.97 -8.68
CA GLY A 181 -21.46 -7.37 -7.93
C GLY A 181 -21.07 -7.09 -6.48
N SER A 182 -21.73 -6.09 -5.89
CA SER A 182 -21.66 -5.76 -4.46
C SER A 182 -22.99 -5.22 -4.00
N THR A 183 -23.51 -5.70 -2.85
CA THR A 183 -24.78 -5.24 -2.32
C THR A 183 -24.71 -3.77 -1.89
N TYR A 184 -23.63 -3.37 -1.24
CA TYR A 184 -23.49 -2.03 -0.67
C TYR A 184 -22.47 -1.14 -1.39
N GLY A 185 -21.72 -1.68 -2.36
CA GLY A 185 -20.79 -0.88 -3.17
C GLY A 185 -21.53 0.21 -3.93
N GLY A 186 -21.09 1.45 -3.80
CA GLY A 186 -21.72 2.61 -4.43
C GLY A 186 -22.97 3.15 -3.68
N ASN A 187 -23.19 2.75 -2.42
CA ASN A 187 -24.30 3.31 -1.65
C ASN A 187 -24.17 4.83 -1.48
N PRO A 188 -25.31 5.57 -1.42
CA PRO A 188 -25.28 7.04 -1.42
C PRO A 188 -24.48 7.66 -0.28
N LEU A 189 -24.45 7.03 0.90
CA LEU A 189 -23.72 7.55 2.05
C LEU A 189 -22.20 7.44 1.84
N ALA A 190 -21.73 6.28 1.34
CA ALA A 190 -20.33 6.11 0.98
C ALA A 190 -19.89 7.06 -0.14
N MET A 191 -20.76 7.28 -1.15
CA MET A 191 -20.48 8.20 -2.25
C MET A 191 -20.36 9.64 -1.75
N ALA A 192 -21.27 10.12 -0.91
CA ALA A 192 -21.20 11.45 -0.30
C ALA A 192 -19.94 11.62 0.57
N ALA A 193 -19.55 10.60 1.34
CA ALA A 193 -18.32 10.63 2.13
C ALA A 193 -17.07 10.68 1.23
N GLY A 194 -17.02 9.86 0.17
CA GLY A 194 -15.93 9.85 -0.80
C GLY A 194 -15.80 11.16 -1.59
N GLU A 195 -16.90 11.74 -2.00
CA GLU A 195 -16.95 13.05 -2.68
C GLU A 195 -16.36 14.14 -1.77
N ALA A 196 -16.83 14.23 -0.53
CA ALA A 196 -16.32 15.20 0.45
C ALA A 196 -14.81 15.04 0.71
N VAL A 197 -14.30 13.80 0.74
CA VAL A 197 -12.86 13.53 0.87
C VAL A 197 -12.12 14.02 -0.37
N LEU A 198 -12.58 13.65 -1.58
CA LEU A 198 -11.92 14.06 -2.82
C LEU A 198 -11.91 15.57 -2.99
N ASP A 199 -13.01 16.24 -2.68
CA ASP A 199 -13.10 17.72 -2.70
C ASP A 199 -12.07 18.36 -1.76
N ALA A 200 -11.81 17.73 -0.60
CA ALA A 200 -10.83 18.23 0.36
C ALA A 200 -9.38 17.99 -0.07
N VAL A 201 -9.09 16.82 -0.68
CA VAL A 201 -7.69 16.40 -0.86
C VAL A 201 -7.20 16.44 -2.33
N ALA A 202 -8.10 16.42 -3.32
CA ALA A 202 -7.74 16.34 -4.73
C ALA A 202 -7.50 17.75 -5.33
N ASN A 203 -6.64 18.54 -4.69
CA ASN A 203 -6.22 19.84 -5.18
C ASN A 203 -4.72 20.06 -4.92
N ASP A 204 -4.09 20.83 -5.78
CA ASP A 204 -2.64 21.05 -5.78
C ASP A 204 -2.13 21.67 -4.47
N GLU A 205 -2.91 22.56 -3.85
CA GLU A 205 -2.51 23.22 -2.62
C GLU A 205 -2.42 22.22 -1.46
N PHE A 206 -3.44 21.36 -1.29
CA PHE A 206 -3.46 20.33 -0.25
C PHE A 206 -2.33 19.31 -0.47
N LEU A 207 -2.13 18.85 -1.71
CA LEU A 207 -1.07 17.89 -2.05
C LEU A 207 0.32 18.47 -1.79
N ALA A 208 0.54 19.76 -2.13
CA ALA A 208 1.79 20.45 -1.83
C ALA A 208 2.02 20.61 -0.32
N GLN A 209 0.96 20.87 0.47
CA GLN A 209 1.04 20.91 1.93
C GLN A 209 1.43 19.56 2.51
N VAL A 210 0.84 18.44 2.04
CA VAL A 210 1.20 17.09 2.48
C VAL A 210 2.66 16.78 2.14
N THR A 211 3.11 17.13 0.93
CA THR A 211 4.51 16.97 0.52
C THR A 211 5.46 17.71 1.49
N LYS A 212 5.21 19.00 1.72
CA LYS A 212 6.03 19.83 2.61
C LYS A 212 6.05 19.31 4.06
N LYS A 213 4.90 18.89 4.58
CA LYS A 213 4.80 18.27 5.92
C LYS A 213 5.61 16.97 5.98
N GLY A 214 5.52 16.14 4.93
CA GLY A 214 6.26 14.89 4.82
C GLY A 214 7.77 15.10 4.81
N GLU A 215 8.28 16.06 4.03
CA GLU A 215 9.69 16.43 3.98
C GLU A 215 10.21 16.90 5.36
N ARG A 216 9.45 17.77 6.03
CA ARG A 216 9.80 18.22 7.38
C ARG A 216 9.79 17.09 8.41
N LEU A 217 8.75 16.25 8.38
CA LEU A 217 8.66 15.09 9.28
C LEU A 217 9.84 14.14 9.05
N ARG A 218 10.16 13.83 7.78
CA ARG A 218 11.31 13.00 7.43
C ARG A 218 12.61 13.58 7.97
N SER A 219 12.91 14.85 7.69
CA SER A 219 14.14 15.49 8.15
C SER A 219 14.28 15.46 9.69
N ARG A 220 13.18 15.69 10.43
CA ARG A 220 13.18 15.58 11.89
C ARG A 220 13.36 14.14 12.37
N LEU A 221 12.78 13.15 11.68
CA LEU A 221 12.99 11.73 12.00
C LEU A 221 14.43 11.30 11.71
N GLU A 222 15.04 11.78 10.65
CA GLU A 222 16.45 11.52 10.32
C GLU A 222 17.40 12.10 11.38
N GLN A 223 17.12 13.32 11.88
CA GLN A 223 17.84 13.90 13.01
C GLN A 223 17.61 13.09 14.30
N PHE A 224 16.37 12.69 14.55
CA PHE A 224 15.99 11.91 15.73
C PHE A 224 16.71 10.57 15.81
N ILE A 225 16.72 9.79 14.70
CA ILE A 225 17.41 8.49 14.69
C ILE A 225 18.91 8.61 14.86
N GLY A 226 19.51 9.75 14.48
CA GLY A 226 20.91 10.05 14.72
C GLY A 226 21.28 10.14 16.21
N ASN A 227 20.31 10.42 17.08
CA ASN A 227 20.51 10.44 18.54
C ASN A 227 20.40 9.05 19.19
N TYR A 228 19.86 8.06 18.46
CA TYR A 228 19.63 6.69 18.94
C TYR A 228 20.10 5.66 17.91
N PRO A 229 21.39 5.69 17.52
CA PRO A 229 21.90 4.82 16.46
C PRO A 229 21.90 3.32 16.82
N GLU A 230 21.77 2.98 18.10
CA GLU A 230 21.59 1.62 18.59
C GLU A 230 20.19 1.07 18.34
N LEU A 231 19.16 1.92 18.32
CA LEU A 231 17.77 1.53 18.14
C LEU A 231 17.32 1.55 16.67
N PHE A 232 17.79 2.54 15.91
CA PHE A 232 17.28 2.81 14.56
C PHE A 232 18.35 2.71 13.48
N ASP A 233 17.91 2.28 12.29
CA ASP A 233 18.75 2.14 11.11
C ASP A 233 18.52 3.30 10.11
N SER A 234 17.26 3.48 9.69
CA SER A 234 16.92 4.41 8.60
C SER A 234 15.47 4.88 8.65
N VAL A 235 15.17 5.97 7.92
CA VAL A 235 13.82 6.48 7.65
C VAL A 235 13.42 6.10 6.23
N ARG A 236 12.24 5.53 6.05
CA ARG A 236 11.69 5.08 4.76
C ARG A 236 10.37 5.74 4.45
N GLY A 237 9.93 5.68 3.20
CA GLY A 237 8.59 6.08 2.76
C GLY A 237 8.56 7.34 1.89
N LYS A 238 7.36 7.89 1.64
CA LYS A 238 7.11 9.14 0.89
C LYS A 238 5.97 9.92 1.56
N GLY A 239 6.04 11.25 1.51
CA GLY A 239 5.02 12.13 2.12
C GLY A 239 4.79 11.83 3.60
N LEU A 240 3.54 11.64 3.98
CA LEU A 240 3.14 11.27 5.35
C LEU A 240 2.92 9.75 5.52
N MET A 241 3.54 8.94 4.69
CA MET A 241 3.66 7.48 4.84
C MET A 241 5.13 7.16 5.13
N LEU A 242 5.54 7.28 6.38
CA LEU A 242 6.93 7.08 6.83
C LEU A 242 7.06 5.87 7.76
N GLY A 243 8.26 5.33 7.82
CA GLY A 243 8.63 4.22 8.69
C GLY A 243 10.04 4.37 9.22
N LEU A 244 10.23 4.02 10.49
CA LEU A 244 11.54 3.89 11.11
C LEU A 244 11.96 2.42 11.07
N LYS A 245 12.95 2.09 10.25
CA LYS A 245 13.60 0.78 10.29
C LYS A 245 14.38 0.67 11.58
N MET A 246 14.13 -0.39 12.34
CA MET A 246 14.76 -0.59 13.63
C MET A 246 15.86 -1.66 13.58
N LYS A 247 16.89 -1.49 14.40
CA LYS A 247 17.95 -2.48 14.66
C LYS A 247 17.53 -3.49 15.72
N VAL A 248 16.75 -3.03 16.70
CA VAL A 248 16.11 -3.87 17.74
C VAL A 248 14.69 -4.25 17.29
N GLU A 249 14.05 -5.20 17.97
CA GLU A 249 12.69 -5.60 17.64
C GLU A 249 11.69 -4.44 17.78
N SER A 250 10.93 -4.16 16.74
CA SER A 250 9.98 -3.01 16.69
C SER A 250 8.75 -3.20 17.57
N ARG A 251 8.32 -4.45 17.83
CA ARG A 251 7.11 -4.73 18.59
C ARG A 251 7.20 -4.36 20.07
N PRO A 252 8.30 -4.68 20.81
CA PRO A 252 8.49 -4.21 22.17
C PRO A 252 8.51 -2.68 22.24
N PHE A 253 9.22 -2.01 21.34
CA PHE A 253 9.27 -0.55 21.28
C PHE A 253 7.89 0.06 20.99
N TYR A 254 7.13 -0.49 20.05
CA TYR A 254 5.74 -0.09 19.79
C TYR A 254 4.87 -0.20 21.05
N ALA A 255 4.96 -1.33 21.78
CA ALA A 255 4.20 -1.51 23.02
C ALA A 255 4.62 -0.51 24.09
N HIS A 256 5.94 -0.27 24.26
CA HIS A 256 6.48 0.71 25.21
C HIS A 256 5.98 2.14 24.91
N LEU A 257 5.98 2.57 23.64
CA LEU A 257 5.44 3.89 23.26
C LEU A 257 3.96 4.02 23.58
N ARG A 258 3.18 2.99 23.29
CA ARG A 258 1.73 2.98 23.56
C ARG A 258 1.44 3.01 25.06
N ASP A 259 2.06 2.14 25.83
CA ASP A 259 1.70 1.87 27.22
C ASP A 259 2.27 2.91 28.19
N ASN A 260 3.47 3.43 27.91
CA ASN A 260 4.18 4.35 28.82
C ASN A 260 4.13 5.82 28.36
N HIS A 261 3.98 6.07 27.04
CA HIS A 261 4.04 7.44 26.49
C HIS A 261 2.78 7.87 25.76
N ALA A 262 1.69 7.07 25.79
CA ALA A 262 0.43 7.34 25.09
C ALA A 262 0.65 7.78 23.63
N LEU A 263 1.60 7.11 22.94
CA LEU A 263 1.91 7.34 21.53
C LEU A 263 1.53 6.11 20.69
N LEU A 264 0.49 6.28 19.87
CA LEU A 264 0.02 5.23 18.98
C LEU A 264 0.83 5.24 17.67
N THR A 265 1.55 4.16 17.44
CA THR A 265 2.25 3.85 16.19
C THR A 265 1.83 2.46 15.72
N VAL A 266 2.42 1.91 14.69
CA VAL A 266 2.10 0.55 14.23
C VAL A 266 3.37 -0.18 13.78
N ALA A 267 3.65 -1.34 14.38
CA ALA A 267 4.71 -2.22 13.89
C ALA A 267 4.33 -2.83 12.53
N ALA A 268 5.26 -2.83 11.59
CA ALA A 268 5.13 -3.44 10.28
C ALA A 268 6.18 -4.54 10.05
N GLY A 269 6.11 -5.18 8.89
CA GLY A 269 7.12 -6.10 8.41
C GLY A 269 8.51 -5.46 8.33
N ASP A 270 9.51 -6.27 8.01
CA ASP A 270 10.89 -5.82 7.92
C ASP A 270 11.31 -4.94 9.11
N ASN A 271 10.86 -5.31 10.31
CA ASN A 271 11.20 -4.67 11.59
C ASN A 271 11.08 -3.14 11.56
N THR A 272 9.94 -2.63 11.09
CA THR A 272 9.70 -1.20 10.88
C THR A 272 8.57 -0.69 11.78
N LEU A 273 8.77 0.46 12.41
CA LEU A 273 7.74 1.22 13.10
C LEU A 273 7.12 2.23 12.12
N ARG A 274 5.82 2.11 11.82
CA ARG A 274 5.12 3.01 10.90
C ARG A 274 4.68 4.31 11.58
N ILE A 275 4.89 5.41 10.88
CA ILE A 275 4.47 6.76 11.25
C ILE A 275 3.49 7.27 10.19
N LEU A 276 2.21 7.26 10.51
CA LEU A 276 1.10 7.59 9.61
C LEU A 276 0.21 8.68 10.23
N PRO A 277 0.70 9.92 10.39
CA PRO A 277 -0.11 10.98 10.99
C PRO A 277 -1.31 11.32 10.10
N PRO A 278 -2.37 11.94 10.64
CA PRO A 278 -3.42 12.55 9.83
C PRO A 278 -2.83 13.53 8.81
N LEU A 279 -3.42 13.60 7.60
CA LEU A 279 -2.93 14.52 6.56
C LEU A 279 -3.05 15.98 6.98
N VAL A 280 -3.99 16.28 7.87
CA VAL A 280 -4.24 17.62 8.41
C VAL A 280 -3.40 17.95 9.64
N ALA A 281 -2.62 17.00 10.17
CA ALA A 281 -1.77 17.23 11.34
C ALA A 281 -0.90 18.49 11.17
N ASP A 282 -0.81 19.27 12.24
CA ASP A 282 -0.07 20.54 12.29
C ASP A 282 1.22 20.47 13.13
N GLU A 283 1.87 21.61 13.33
CA GLU A 283 3.13 21.69 14.08
C GLU A 283 2.98 21.38 15.57
N ALA A 284 1.83 21.64 16.17
CA ALA A 284 1.60 21.34 17.58
C ALA A 284 1.56 19.81 17.79
N GLU A 285 0.86 19.09 16.90
CA GLU A 285 0.77 17.63 16.92
C GLU A 285 2.12 16.97 16.60
N PHE A 286 2.89 17.52 15.64
CA PHE A 286 4.25 17.03 15.39
C PHE A 286 5.19 17.30 16.57
N LYS A 287 5.05 18.43 17.26
CA LYS A 287 5.83 18.72 18.47
C LYS A 287 5.54 17.68 19.55
N GLU A 288 4.26 17.46 19.87
CA GLU A 288 3.83 16.45 20.85
C GLU A 288 4.31 15.04 20.46
N PHE A 289 4.20 14.67 19.18
CA PHE A 289 4.71 13.40 18.66
C PHE A 289 6.20 13.22 18.97
N PHE A 290 7.05 14.22 18.67
CA PHE A 290 8.49 14.13 18.92
C PHE A 290 8.86 14.17 20.40
N GLU A 291 8.13 14.89 21.23
CA GLU A 291 8.31 14.87 22.68
C GLU A 291 8.08 13.47 23.24
N LYS A 292 6.97 12.83 22.87
CA LYS A 292 6.65 11.46 23.29
C LYS A 292 7.60 10.41 22.70
N LEU A 293 7.93 10.53 21.42
CA LEU A 293 8.85 9.61 20.76
C LEU A 293 10.26 9.68 21.37
N SER A 294 10.74 10.89 21.69
CA SER A 294 12.07 11.08 22.30
C SER A 294 12.11 10.56 23.73
N ALA A 295 11.08 10.82 24.53
CA ALA A 295 10.98 10.26 25.88
C ALA A 295 10.97 8.72 25.83
N GLY A 296 10.13 8.15 24.99
CA GLY A 296 10.04 6.68 24.84
C GLY A 296 11.32 6.04 24.33
N ALA A 297 12.04 6.69 23.41
CA ALA A 297 13.31 6.16 22.94
C ALA A 297 14.40 6.22 24.00
N ALA A 298 14.45 7.30 24.81
CA ALA A 298 15.41 7.43 25.90
C ALA A 298 15.20 6.35 26.98
N ASP A 299 13.95 6.16 27.41
CA ASP A 299 13.61 5.17 28.43
C ASP A 299 13.89 3.75 27.90
N PHE A 300 13.48 3.44 26.66
CA PHE A 300 13.68 2.13 26.05
C PHE A 300 15.17 1.81 25.84
N ALA A 301 16.00 2.78 25.45
CA ALA A 301 17.43 2.59 25.32
C ALA A 301 18.10 2.22 26.65
N LEU A 302 17.65 2.85 27.76
CA LEU A 302 18.14 2.49 29.10
C LEU A 302 17.74 1.05 29.50
N GLU A 303 16.52 0.64 29.19
CA GLU A 303 16.04 -0.73 29.44
C GLU A 303 16.84 -1.79 28.65
N GLN A 304 17.26 -1.48 27.41
CA GLN A 304 18.06 -2.38 26.60
C GLN A 304 19.52 -2.48 27.03
N ALA A 305 20.02 -1.49 27.79
CA ALA A 305 21.39 -1.45 28.30
C ALA A 305 21.56 -2.10 29.68
N ALA A 306 20.45 -2.37 30.39
CA ALA A 306 20.41 -2.98 31.72
C ALA A 306 20.36 -4.50 31.67
#